data_2b76d16b5c1f621258c3e6ec6bd124fa
#
_entry.id   2b76d16b5c1f621258c3e6ec6bd124fa
#
_cell.length_a   1.000
_cell.length_b   1.000
_cell.length_c   1.000
_cell.angle_alpha   90.00
_cell.angle_beta   90.00
_cell.angle_gamma   90.00
#
_symmetry.space_group_name_H-M   'P 1'
#
loop_
_entity.id
_entity.type
_entity.pdbx_description
1 polymer ?
#
loop_
_entity_poly.entity_id
_entity_poly.type
_entity_poly.pdbx_seq_one_letter_code
_entity_poly.pdbx_strand_id
1 'polypeptide(L)'
;MSDTTLSKEEKQYKRLTEEPVAQLVLELGLPTTISMLITNLYNMVDTWFVSQLGTSATGAVGVVFGLMAIIQAFGFMFGHGAGSNISRLLGAHEKERAKAFSATGFYLAVGAGVLIAVIGIVDLNGLCRLLGSTETILPYARIYAFYILVSAPAMASSCVM
;
A
#
# COMPACT_ATOMS: atom_id res chain seq x y z
N MET A 1 20.25 19.99 -31.13
CA MET A 1 19.02 20.03 -31.95
C MET A 1 18.57 18.59 -32.24
N SER A 2 18.13 17.82 -31.25
CA SER A 2 17.67 16.40 -31.47
C SER A 2 16.68 15.92 -30.41
N ASP A 3 15.95 16.80 -29.74
CA ASP A 3 15.10 16.42 -28.58
C ASP A 3 13.58 16.31 -28.90
N THR A 4 13.20 16.52 -30.18
CA THR A 4 11.79 16.66 -30.55
C THR A 4 11.15 15.34 -31.06
N THR A 5 11.92 14.26 -31.22
CA THR A 5 11.44 13.00 -31.83
C THR A 5 11.46 11.79 -30.90
N LEU A 6 11.93 11.92 -29.67
CA LEU A 6 11.93 10.80 -28.72
C LEU A 6 10.52 10.56 -28.17
N SER A 7 10.12 9.28 -28.10
CA SER A 7 8.87 8.90 -27.44
C SER A 7 8.88 9.30 -25.97
N LYS A 8 7.71 9.45 -25.33
CA LYS A 8 7.62 9.76 -23.91
C LYS A 8 8.40 8.76 -23.05
N GLU A 9 8.42 7.50 -23.45
CA GLU A 9 9.14 6.42 -22.77
C GLU A 9 10.65 6.58 -22.86
N GLU A 10 11.18 6.95 -24.04
CA GLU A 10 12.61 7.18 -24.23
C GLU A 10 13.11 8.41 -23.47
N LYS A 11 12.31 9.47 -23.40
CA LYS A 11 12.61 10.65 -22.57
C LYS A 11 12.68 10.30 -21.09
N GLN A 12 11.71 9.51 -20.63
CA GLN A 12 11.67 9.07 -19.23
C GLN A 12 12.83 8.13 -18.89
N TYR A 13 13.20 7.23 -19.79
CA TYR A 13 14.35 6.34 -19.64
C TYR A 13 15.65 7.14 -19.56
N LYS A 14 15.85 8.07 -20.50
CA LYS A 14 17.05 8.93 -20.54
C LYS A 14 17.16 9.77 -19.27
N ARG A 15 16.05 10.32 -18.80
CA ARG A 15 16.00 11.07 -17.53
C ARG A 15 16.43 10.22 -16.34
N LEU A 16 15.91 8.99 -16.25
CA LEU A 16 16.22 8.07 -15.14
C LEU A 16 17.65 7.53 -15.14
N THR A 17 18.33 7.55 -16.30
CA THR A 17 19.68 6.97 -16.45
C THR A 17 20.80 8.00 -16.56
N GLU A 18 20.52 9.21 -17.06
CA GLU A 18 21.55 10.22 -17.36
C GLU A 18 21.54 11.40 -16.37
N GLU A 19 20.42 11.67 -15.67
CA GLU A 19 20.36 12.78 -14.70
C GLU A 19 21.11 12.45 -13.38
N PRO A 20 21.64 13.46 -12.69
CA PRO A 20 22.29 13.27 -11.39
C PRO A 20 21.34 12.64 -10.39
N VAL A 21 21.74 11.53 -9.76
CA VAL A 21 20.92 10.73 -8.83
C VAL A 21 20.32 11.59 -7.71
N ALA A 22 21.08 12.54 -7.18
CA ALA A 22 20.63 13.42 -6.10
C ALA A 22 19.42 14.30 -6.52
N GLN A 23 19.44 14.84 -7.75
CA GLN A 23 18.35 15.66 -8.27
C GLN A 23 17.11 14.83 -8.54
N LEU A 24 17.28 13.62 -9.09
CA LEU A 24 16.19 12.68 -9.36
C LEU A 24 15.52 12.21 -8.06
N VAL A 25 16.30 11.92 -7.03
CA VAL A 25 15.79 11.54 -5.70
C VAL A 25 14.96 12.66 -5.07
N LEU A 26 15.42 13.91 -5.16
CA LEU A 26 14.68 15.05 -4.63
C LEU A 26 13.38 15.29 -5.42
N GLU A 27 13.44 15.23 -6.74
CA GLU A 27 12.29 15.50 -7.59
C GLU A 27 11.17 14.45 -7.48
N LEU A 28 11.54 13.17 -7.32
CA LEU A 28 10.59 12.09 -7.10
C LEU A 28 10.21 11.92 -5.62
N GLY A 29 11.13 12.19 -4.72
CA GLY A 29 10.93 12.03 -3.28
C GLY A 29 10.07 13.13 -2.67
N LEU A 30 10.19 14.38 -3.13
CA LEU A 30 9.44 15.51 -2.57
C LEU A 30 7.91 15.34 -2.71
N PRO A 31 7.37 15.04 -3.91
CA PRO A 31 5.93 14.79 -4.05
C PRO A 31 5.45 13.59 -3.23
N THR A 32 6.25 12.53 -3.17
CA THR A 32 5.94 11.32 -2.39
C THR A 32 5.88 11.62 -0.89
N THR A 33 6.85 12.40 -0.38
CA THR A 33 6.90 12.84 1.02
C THR A 33 5.68 13.71 1.36
N ILE A 34 5.32 14.65 0.50
CA ILE A 34 4.12 15.50 0.68
C ILE A 34 2.86 14.63 0.73
N SER A 35 2.72 13.67 -0.18
CA SER A 35 1.58 12.75 -0.20
C SER A 35 1.50 11.92 1.09
N MET A 36 2.63 11.44 1.61
CA MET A 36 2.67 10.71 2.88
C MET A 36 2.29 11.61 4.06
N LEU A 37 2.74 12.86 4.08
CA LEU A 37 2.36 13.82 5.12
C LEU A 37 0.85 14.09 5.11
N ILE A 38 0.25 14.29 3.93
CA ILE A 38 -1.19 14.48 3.78
C ILE A 38 -1.96 13.25 4.27
N THR A 39 -1.51 12.06 3.93
CA THR A 39 -2.12 10.80 4.39
C THR A 39 -2.06 10.66 5.91
N ASN A 40 -0.91 10.99 6.52
CA ASN A 40 -0.77 10.97 7.98
C ASN A 40 -1.67 12.00 8.65
N LEU A 41 -1.78 13.21 8.09
CA LEU A 41 -2.68 14.24 8.60
C LEU A 41 -4.14 13.77 8.51
N TYR A 42 -4.53 13.16 7.41
CA TYR A 42 -5.87 12.57 7.23
C TYR A 42 -6.16 11.51 8.31
N ASN A 43 -5.24 10.57 8.54
CA ASN A 43 -5.38 9.55 9.57
C ASN A 43 -5.50 10.16 10.99
N MET A 44 -4.76 11.25 11.25
CA MET A 44 -4.83 11.95 12.53
C MET A 44 -6.19 12.62 12.75
N VAL A 45 -6.73 13.26 11.71
CA VAL A 45 -8.06 13.88 11.73
C VAL A 45 -9.14 12.82 11.89
N ASP A 46 -9.06 11.72 11.17
CA ASP A 46 -10.00 10.59 11.29
C ASP A 46 -10.02 10.04 12.72
N THR A 47 -8.86 9.78 13.29
CA THR A 47 -8.73 9.31 14.69
C THR A 47 -9.32 10.33 15.68
N TRP A 48 -9.16 11.62 15.43
CA TRP A 48 -9.75 12.66 16.28
C TRP A 48 -11.29 12.63 16.23
N PHE A 49 -11.89 12.49 15.06
CA PHE A 49 -13.35 12.35 14.94
C PHE A 49 -13.86 11.07 15.61
N VAL A 50 -13.18 9.95 15.43
CA VAL A 50 -13.57 8.68 16.07
C VAL A 50 -13.42 8.76 17.60
N SER A 51 -12.45 9.52 18.12
CA SER A 51 -12.27 9.68 19.56
C SER A 51 -13.48 10.33 20.25
N GLN A 52 -14.27 11.10 19.54
CA GLN A 52 -15.49 11.71 20.06
C GLN A 52 -16.65 10.70 20.24
N LEU A 53 -16.58 9.54 19.59
CA LEU A 53 -17.57 8.45 19.75
C LEU A 53 -17.36 7.63 21.04
N GLY A 54 -16.27 7.88 21.77
CA GLY A 54 -15.96 7.24 23.04
C GLY A 54 -14.71 6.35 22.99
N THR A 55 -14.25 5.96 24.17
CA THR A 55 -13.02 5.19 24.37
C THR A 55 -13.04 3.82 23.70
N SER A 56 -14.20 3.15 23.67
CA SER A 56 -14.35 1.84 23.03
C SER A 56 -14.22 1.92 21.51
N ALA A 57 -14.73 2.99 20.88
CA ALA A 57 -14.58 3.22 19.45
C ALA A 57 -13.14 3.55 19.08
N THR A 58 -12.46 4.36 19.88
CA THR A 58 -11.03 4.67 19.71
C THR A 58 -10.16 3.42 19.87
N GLY A 59 -10.48 2.57 20.86
CA GLY A 59 -9.82 1.28 21.03
C GLY A 59 -10.01 0.35 19.82
N ALA A 60 -11.20 0.34 19.21
CA ALA A 60 -11.47 -0.43 18.00
C ALA A 60 -10.61 0.02 16.81
N VAL A 61 -10.44 1.33 16.62
CA VAL A 61 -9.53 1.87 15.59
C VAL A 61 -8.10 1.42 15.82
N GLY A 62 -7.62 1.45 17.06
CA GLY A 62 -6.27 0.96 17.39
C GLY A 62 -6.04 -0.50 17.03
N VAL A 63 -7.03 -1.37 17.32
CA VAL A 63 -7.00 -2.80 16.94
C VAL A 63 -6.98 -2.97 15.42
N VAL A 64 -7.82 -2.23 14.72
CA VAL A 64 -7.94 -2.32 13.25
C VAL A 64 -6.72 -1.73 12.55
N PHE A 65 -6.03 -0.75 13.16
CA PHE A 65 -4.75 -0.23 12.68
C PHE A 65 -3.69 -1.36 12.57
N GLY A 66 -3.67 -2.28 13.55
CA GLY A 66 -2.83 -3.47 13.47
C GLY A 66 -3.15 -4.35 12.26
N LEU A 67 -4.43 -4.55 11.96
CA LEU A 67 -4.87 -5.28 10.77
C LEU A 67 -4.46 -4.58 9.47
N MET A 68 -4.66 -3.26 9.40
CA MET A 68 -4.23 -2.46 8.25
C MET A 68 -2.72 -2.55 8.02
N ALA A 69 -1.92 -2.51 9.08
CA ALA A 69 -0.47 -2.64 9.01
C ALA A 69 -0.05 -4.01 8.45
N ILE A 70 -0.73 -5.09 8.82
CA ILE A 70 -0.49 -6.43 8.27
C ILE A 70 -0.80 -6.46 6.76
N ILE A 71 -1.96 -5.95 6.34
CA ILE A 71 -2.35 -5.89 4.93
C ILE A 71 -1.33 -5.07 4.11
N GLN A 72 -0.93 -3.92 4.64
CA GLN A 72 0.08 -3.06 4.01
C GLN A 72 1.45 -3.73 3.93
N ALA A 73 1.87 -4.47 4.96
CA ALA A 73 3.13 -5.20 4.95
C ALA A 73 3.20 -6.21 3.80
N PHE A 74 2.12 -6.96 3.57
CA PHE A 74 2.03 -7.86 2.40
C PHE A 74 2.03 -7.07 1.09
N GLY A 75 1.29 -5.97 1.00
CA GLY A 75 1.29 -5.09 -0.17
C GLY A 75 2.69 -4.55 -0.48
N PHE A 76 3.41 -4.07 0.51
CA PHE A 76 4.78 -3.58 0.36
C PHE A 76 5.79 -4.70 0.02
N MET A 77 5.62 -5.89 0.59
CA MET A 77 6.47 -7.03 0.26
C MET A 77 6.43 -7.33 -1.25
N PHE A 78 5.24 -7.40 -1.83
CA PHE A 78 5.08 -7.62 -3.27
C PHE A 78 5.43 -6.37 -4.09
N GLY A 79 5.04 -5.18 -3.64
CA GLY A 79 5.29 -3.91 -4.32
C GLY A 79 6.78 -3.58 -4.42
N HIS A 80 7.50 -3.58 -3.31
CA HIS A 80 8.94 -3.30 -3.29
C HIS A 80 9.75 -4.42 -3.94
N GLY A 81 9.32 -5.69 -3.74
CA GLY A 81 9.96 -6.83 -4.38
C GLY A 81 9.85 -6.78 -5.91
N ALA A 82 8.66 -6.50 -6.44
CA ALA A 82 8.45 -6.33 -7.87
C ALA A 82 9.16 -5.07 -8.39
N GLY A 83 9.04 -3.93 -7.70
CA GLY A 83 9.62 -2.65 -8.10
C GLY A 83 11.14 -2.71 -8.26
N SER A 84 11.84 -3.36 -7.32
CA SER A 84 13.29 -3.55 -7.40
C SER A 84 13.71 -4.37 -8.62
N ASN A 85 13.00 -5.46 -8.92
CA ASN A 85 13.28 -6.29 -10.09
C ASN A 85 12.90 -5.58 -11.40
N ILE A 86 11.79 -4.86 -11.44
CA ILE A 86 11.37 -4.06 -12.60
C ILE A 86 12.42 -3.01 -12.94
N SER A 87 12.93 -2.28 -11.94
CA SER A 87 13.96 -1.26 -12.14
C SER A 87 15.24 -1.84 -12.73
N ARG A 88 15.66 -3.03 -12.26
CA ARG A 88 16.83 -3.73 -12.80
C ARG A 88 16.64 -4.20 -14.24
N LEU A 89 15.46 -4.76 -14.56
CA LEU A 89 15.11 -5.23 -15.90
C LEU A 89 14.98 -4.07 -16.90
N LEU A 90 14.44 -2.94 -16.45
CA LEU A 90 14.39 -1.72 -17.27
C LEU A 90 15.79 -1.19 -17.56
N GLY A 91 16.69 -1.20 -16.57
CA GLY A 91 18.09 -0.83 -16.76
C GLY A 91 18.84 -1.76 -17.74
N ALA A 92 18.46 -3.05 -17.78
CA ALA A 92 18.98 -4.04 -18.71
C ALA A 92 18.30 -4.02 -20.10
N HIS A 93 17.39 -3.09 -20.38
CA HIS A 93 16.58 -3.00 -21.60
C HIS A 93 15.63 -4.18 -21.84
N GLU A 94 15.35 -5.02 -20.84
CA GLU A 94 14.47 -6.18 -20.92
C GLU A 94 13.00 -5.79 -20.63
N LYS A 95 12.41 -4.92 -21.45
CA LYS A 95 11.06 -4.35 -21.22
C LYS A 95 9.96 -5.40 -21.11
N GLU A 96 10.01 -6.47 -21.90
CA GLU A 96 8.98 -7.53 -21.86
C GLU A 96 9.00 -8.31 -20.55
N ARG A 97 10.18 -8.57 -20.01
CA ARG A 97 10.32 -9.18 -18.69
C ARG A 97 9.87 -8.24 -17.56
N ALA A 98 10.17 -6.95 -17.66
CA ALA A 98 9.71 -5.95 -16.71
C ALA A 98 8.18 -5.89 -16.64
N LYS A 99 7.49 -5.93 -17.79
CA LYS A 99 6.03 -6.01 -17.86
C LYS A 99 5.47 -7.28 -17.22
N ALA A 100 6.09 -8.42 -17.48
CA ALA A 100 5.68 -9.70 -16.88
C ALA A 100 5.83 -9.68 -15.35
N PHE A 101 6.93 -9.12 -14.83
CA PHE A 101 7.15 -8.95 -13.39
C PHE A 101 6.13 -8.01 -12.75
N SER A 102 5.80 -6.89 -13.42
CA SER A 102 4.77 -5.95 -12.94
C SER A 102 3.40 -6.63 -12.85
N ALA A 103 2.99 -7.32 -13.89
CA ALA A 103 1.72 -8.05 -13.90
C ALA A 103 1.69 -9.14 -12.82
N THR A 104 2.75 -9.93 -12.68
CA THR A 104 2.84 -10.99 -11.67
C THR A 104 2.79 -10.41 -10.27
N GLY A 105 3.54 -9.35 -9.98
CA GLY A 105 3.53 -8.66 -8.69
C GLY A 105 2.15 -8.15 -8.31
N PHE A 106 1.44 -7.55 -9.28
CA PHE A 106 0.07 -7.08 -9.09
C PHE A 106 -0.90 -8.22 -8.75
N TYR A 107 -0.90 -9.30 -9.55
CA TYR A 107 -1.79 -10.44 -9.29
C TYR A 107 -1.49 -11.14 -7.97
N LEU A 108 -0.21 -11.25 -7.58
CA LEU A 108 0.18 -11.81 -6.29
C LEU A 108 -0.29 -10.93 -5.13
N ALA A 109 -0.17 -9.61 -5.24
CA ALA A 109 -0.64 -8.69 -4.21
C ALA A 109 -2.16 -8.74 -4.05
N VAL A 110 -2.91 -8.74 -5.16
CA VAL A 110 -4.37 -8.91 -5.14
C VAL A 110 -4.74 -10.26 -4.56
N GLY A 111 -4.09 -11.34 -4.98
CA GLY A 111 -4.31 -12.69 -4.47
C GLY A 111 -4.07 -12.79 -2.96
N ALA A 112 -2.98 -12.20 -2.47
CA ALA A 112 -2.69 -12.13 -1.03
C ALA A 112 -3.74 -11.31 -0.28
N GLY A 113 -4.16 -10.17 -0.82
CA GLY A 113 -5.23 -9.34 -0.25
C GLY A 113 -6.56 -10.09 -0.15
N VAL A 114 -6.94 -10.84 -1.19
CA VAL A 114 -8.14 -11.70 -1.20
C VAL A 114 -8.01 -12.81 -0.17
N LEU A 115 -6.85 -13.46 -0.09
CA LEU A 115 -6.62 -14.54 0.86
C LEU A 115 -6.72 -14.06 2.31
N ILE A 116 -6.11 -12.92 2.63
CA ILE A 116 -6.24 -12.27 3.95
C ILE A 116 -7.69 -11.91 4.24
N ALA A 117 -8.41 -11.35 3.26
CA ALA A 117 -9.82 -11.01 3.39
C ALA A 117 -10.69 -12.23 3.71
N VAL A 118 -10.53 -13.31 2.96
CA VAL A 118 -11.29 -14.55 3.16
C VAL A 118 -11.01 -15.15 4.52
N ILE A 119 -9.74 -15.33 4.89
CA ILE A 119 -9.36 -15.88 6.20
C ILE A 119 -9.88 -14.99 7.33
N GLY A 120 -9.73 -13.67 7.22
CA GLY A 120 -10.16 -12.73 8.23
C GLY A 120 -11.68 -12.66 8.40
N ILE A 121 -12.46 -12.82 7.33
CA ILE A 121 -13.93 -12.83 7.38
C ILE A 121 -14.44 -14.13 7.97
N VAL A 122 -13.81 -15.27 7.69
CA VAL A 122 -14.21 -16.59 8.23
C VAL A 122 -14.09 -16.62 9.75
N ASP A 123 -13.02 -16.06 10.31
CA ASP A 123 -12.86 -15.99 11.78
C ASP A 123 -12.61 -14.55 12.26
N LEU A 124 -13.58 -13.68 12.02
CA LEU A 124 -13.51 -12.27 12.36
C LEU A 124 -13.36 -12.05 13.89
N ASN A 125 -14.00 -12.91 14.69
CA ASN A 125 -13.93 -12.82 16.15
C ASN A 125 -12.55 -13.22 16.69
N GLY A 126 -12.01 -14.33 16.18
CA GLY A 126 -10.68 -14.79 16.55
C GLY A 126 -9.62 -13.78 16.12
N LEU A 127 -9.73 -13.23 14.92
CA LEU A 127 -8.84 -12.20 14.41
C LEU A 127 -8.85 -10.93 15.28
N CYS A 128 -10.02 -10.39 15.62
CA CYS A 128 -10.12 -9.22 16.50
C CYS A 128 -9.56 -9.49 17.90
N ARG A 129 -9.80 -10.67 18.47
CA ARG A 129 -9.23 -11.06 19.77
C ARG A 129 -7.70 -11.23 19.71
N LEU A 130 -7.20 -11.82 18.66
CA LEU A 130 -5.76 -11.96 18.41
C LEU A 130 -5.06 -10.59 18.35
N LEU A 131 -5.72 -9.60 17.76
CA LEU A 131 -5.25 -8.22 17.64
C LEU A 131 -5.39 -7.41 18.94
N GLY A 132 -5.94 -8.02 20.02
CA GLY A 132 -6.05 -7.40 21.35
C GLY A 132 -7.40 -6.77 21.67
N SER A 133 -8.48 -7.09 20.93
CA SER A 133 -9.82 -6.63 21.27
C SER A 133 -10.32 -7.22 22.59
N THR A 134 -10.79 -6.36 23.48
CA THR A 134 -11.54 -6.74 24.67
C THR A 134 -13.03 -6.93 24.34
N GLU A 135 -13.79 -7.57 25.22
CA GLU A 135 -15.22 -7.81 25.03
C GLU A 135 -16.02 -6.51 24.77
N THR A 136 -15.61 -5.40 25.34
CA THR A 136 -16.25 -4.09 25.16
C THR A 136 -15.93 -3.45 23.80
N ILE A 137 -14.78 -3.74 23.23
CA ILE A 137 -14.29 -3.19 21.97
C ILE A 137 -14.71 -4.06 20.79
N LEU A 138 -14.89 -5.37 21.01
CA LEU A 138 -15.15 -6.38 20.01
C LEU A 138 -16.30 -6.04 19.03
N PRO A 139 -17.49 -5.56 19.45
CA PRO A 139 -18.58 -5.24 18.54
C PRO A 139 -18.22 -4.13 17.55
N TYR A 140 -17.49 -3.11 17.99
CA TYR A 140 -17.03 -2.02 17.13
C TYR A 140 -15.89 -2.46 16.21
N ALA A 141 -14.93 -3.22 16.76
CA ALA A 141 -13.80 -3.74 16.01
C ALA A 141 -14.23 -4.68 14.88
N ARG A 142 -15.26 -5.51 15.10
CA ARG A 142 -15.81 -6.40 14.06
C ARG A 142 -16.34 -5.66 12.85
N ILE A 143 -17.16 -4.63 13.08
CA ILE A 143 -17.75 -3.85 12.01
C ILE A 143 -16.63 -3.17 11.19
N TYR A 144 -15.70 -2.55 11.88
CA TYR A 144 -14.57 -1.86 11.25
C TYR A 144 -13.64 -2.84 10.49
N ALA A 145 -13.26 -3.95 11.14
CA ALA A 145 -12.43 -4.98 10.52
C ALA A 145 -13.09 -5.60 9.28
N PHE A 146 -14.40 -5.80 9.29
CA PHE A 146 -15.11 -6.32 8.12
C PHE A 146 -14.95 -5.41 6.89
N TYR A 147 -15.20 -4.11 7.05
CA TYR A 147 -15.03 -3.15 5.94
C TYR A 147 -13.57 -3.06 5.47
N ILE A 148 -12.62 -3.10 6.38
CA ILE A 148 -11.19 -3.11 6.05
C ILE A 148 -10.81 -4.38 5.29
N LEU A 149 -11.29 -5.56 5.70
CA LEU A 149 -11.03 -6.82 5.01
C LEU A 149 -11.64 -6.84 3.60
N VAL A 150 -12.84 -6.29 3.42
CA VAL A 150 -13.43 -6.15 2.09
C VAL A 150 -12.60 -5.24 1.19
N SER A 151 -11.98 -4.19 1.76
CA SER A 151 -11.08 -3.29 1.01
C SER A 151 -9.65 -3.80 0.86
N ALA A 152 -9.26 -4.89 1.55
CA ALA A 152 -7.90 -5.42 1.57
C ALA A 152 -7.30 -5.70 0.18
N PRO A 153 -8.02 -6.30 -0.79
CA PRO A 153 -7.48 -6.49 -2.14
C PRO A 153 -7.16 -5.17 -2.84
N ALA A 154 -8.01 -4.15 -2.65
CA ALA A 154 -7.78 -2.83 -3.22
C ALA A 154 -6.59 -2.13 -2.54
N MET A 155 -6.47 -2.24 -1.22
CA MET A 155 -5.32 -1.70 -0.48
C MET A 155 -4.01 -2.37 -0.90
N ALA A 156 -3.99 -3.70 -1.01
CA ALA A 156 -2.80 -4.43 -1.43
C ALA A 156 -2.40 -4.09 -2.87
N SER A 157 -3.37 -3.92 -3.78
CA SER A 157 -3.10 -3.54 -5.17
C SER A 157 -2.55 -2.13 -5.30
N SER A 158 -3.01 -1.19 -4.48
CA SER A 158 -2.52 0.20 -4.49
C SER A 158 -1.05 0.33 -4.07
N CYS A 159 -0.53 -0.62 -3.27
CA CYS A 159 0.88 -0.64 -2.87
C CYS A 159 1.82 -1.10 -4.01
N VAL A 160 1.29 -1.73 -5.06
CA VAL A 160 2.07 -2.26 -6.20
C VAL A 160 2.02 -1.33 -7.42
N MET A 161 1.03 -0.44 -7.47
CA MET A 161 0.88 0.55 -8.55
C MET A 161 1.79 1.76 -8.36
#